data_01abb4deff4fc116fea9349a9c700439
#
_entry.id   01abb4deff4fc116fea9349a9c700439
#
_cell.length_a   1.000
_cell.length_b   1.000
_cell.length_c   1.000
_cell.angle_alpha   90.00
_cell.angle_beta   90.00
_cell.angle_gamma   90.00
#
_symmetry.space_group_name_H-M   'P 1'
#
loop_
_entity.id
_entity.type
_entity.pdbx_description
1 polymer ?
#
loop_
_entity_poly.entity_id
_entity_poly.type
_entity_poly.pdbx_seq_one_letter_code
_entity_poly.pdbx_strand_id
1 'polypeptide(L)'
;MNYNQPFKRKSSTSSVQFASVVSSQRKFSHLVHFWQASDAWRAVIAFLMPFILYLYTLAPTIYNLDSAELTTATVSGGLMRATGYPLYLILGRLWVFLPIGDVGYRMNLFSAFNGALTALFVERILRRLGVGHWAALSSVGLLVTAPFFWSLSLVAEVYTLHTALMSLLILLLMDWNEHPSPKKLAIITLTIGLSMGHHLATALLVPGAVWYVFVTHPRQTLTPRAVFIALSGLVLGLSVYLYIPLRYLSSPVFNYAGTYDATGQFHPVNLATPDGLWWLFTAKSFAVQMFAYKGISLWNETVWFVGHLARTFFLIGLGPGFLGMAVFFRRNWKLSGMLFLMFACSAFFYIDYRVMDKETMLLPTYVVWAIWLGMGTQWLLDWVSASETPAIKVWAIRMLQGAIFISVLGAILYTGPKVDLSDDWSTRIRSEAILEYAEPNALIFGWWDTVPAIQYLQLVEGQRRDVQVVNRFLISFEDLTTYAKNEVSNRPVYINELPLGWHSIFDVKKAGPVFQLLPKDGESNVVHPQGK
;
A
#
# COMPACT_ATOMS: atom_id res chain seq x y z
N MET A 1 -31.39 -63.72 -54.46
CA MET A 1 -32.16 -63.07 -53.40
C MET A 1 -31.23 -62.13 -52.66
N ASN A 2 -31.56 -60.84 -52.73
CA ASN A 2 -30.77 -59.72 -52.17
C ASN A 2 -30.84 -59.70 -50.66
N TYR A 3 -29.68 -59.43 -50.03
CA TYR A 3 -29.60 -58.79 -48.70
C TYR A 3 -28.33 -57.95 -48.64
N ASN A 4 -28.47 -56.66 -48.95
CA ASN A 4 -27.56 -55.60 -48.55
C ASN A 4 -28.34 -54.66 -47.61
N GLN A 5 -27.95 -54.60 -46.31
CA GLN A 5 -28.24 -53.45 -45.46
C GLN A 5 -26.94 -53.06 -44.69
N PRO A 6 -26.56 -51.76 -44.70
CA PRO A 6 -25.38 -51.31 -44.02
C PRO A 6 -25.64 -51.01 -42.51
N PHE A 7 -24.78 -51.51 -41.67
CA PHE A 7 -24.71 -51.21 -40.22
C PHE A 7 -24.54 -49.69 -40.01
N LYS A 8 -25.52 -49.00 -39.41
CA LYS A 8 -25.37 -47.65 -38.91
C LYS A 8 -24.57 -47.67 -37.63
N ARG A 9 -23.32 -47.17 -37.66
CA ARG A 9 -22.54 -46.80 -36.46
C ARG A 9 -23.30 -45.68 -35.69
N LYS A 10 -23.71 -45.95 -34.46
CA LYS A 10 -24.10 -44.94 -33.50
C LYS A 10 -22.84 -44.16 -33.08
N SER A 11 -22.63 -42.96 -33.62
CA SER A 11 -21.66 -42.02 -33.13
C SER A 11 -22.08 -41.51 -31.76
N SER A 12 -21.20 -41.65 -30.80
CA SER A 12 -21.37 -41.24 -29.39
C SER A 12 -21.65 -39.72 -29.25
N THR A 13 -22.80 -39.43 -28.69
CA THR A 13 -23.30 -38.07 -28.36
C THR A 13 -22.64 -37.44 -27.13
N SER A 14 -21.40 -37.77 -26.80
CA SER A 14 -20.69 -37.20 -25.65
C SER A 14 -19.93 -35.88 -25.94
N SER A 15 -19.75 -35.51 -27.22
CA SER A 15 -19.10 -34.23 -27.60
C SER A 15 -20.08 -33.04 -27.70
N VAL A 16 -21.41 -33.29 -27.73
CA VAL A 16 -22.42 -32.24 -27.88
C VAL A 16 -22.88 -31.67 -26.52
N GLN A 17 -22.77 -32.44 -25.46
CA GLN A 17 -23.14 -31.96 -24.12
C GLN A 17 -22.09 -31.02 -23.50
N PHE A 18 -20.80 -31.13 -23.85
CA PHE A 18 -19.78 -30.18 -23.43
C PHE A 18 -19.93 -28.79 -24.11
N ALA A 19 -20.47 -28.75 -25.33
CA ALA A 19 -20.73 -27.50 -26.05
C ALA A 19 -21.98 -26.77 -25.56
N SER A 20 -22.98 -27.46 -25.02
CA SER A 20 -24.23 -26.84 -24.56
C SER A 20 -24.12 -26.21 -23.17
N VAL A 21 -23.23 -26.66 -22.32
CA VAL A 21 -22.88 -26.00 -21.04
C VAL A 21 -22.07 -24.71 -21.28
N VAL A 22 -21.37 -24.62 -22.40
CA VAL A 22 -20.59 -23.42 -22.82
C VAL A 22 -21.46 -22.39 -23.54
N SER A 23 -22.63 -22.77 -24.09
CA SER A 23 -23.49 -21.89 -24.89
C SER A 23 -24.67 -21.27 -24.15
N SER A 24 -24.73 -21.33 -22.83
CA SER A 24 -25.54 -20.38 -22.06
C SER A 24 -24.89 -19.00 -22.15
N GLN A 25 -24.77 -18.47 -23.36
CA GLN A 25 -24.65 -17.05 -23.61
C GLN A 25 -25.94 -16.38 -23.08
N ARG A 26 -26.00 -16.10 -21.77
CA ARG A 26 -26.76 -14.94 -21.34
C ARG A 26 -26.19 -13.77 -22.11
N LYS A 27 -26.97 -13.27 -23.05
CA LYS A 27 -26.67 -12.08 -23.83
C LYS A 27 -26.18 -11.00 -22.86
N PHE A 28 -24.91 -10.67 -22.93
CA PHE A 28 -24.28 -9.56 -22.20
C PHE A 28 -24.75 -8.22 -22.78
N SER A 29 -26.06 -7.98 -22.81
CA SER A 29 -26.63 -6.79 -23.43
C SER A 29 -27.04 -5.70 -22.44
N HIS A 30 -26.63 -5.74 -21.17
CA HIS A 30 -27.00 -4.68 -20.22
C HIS A 30 -25.89 -4.42 -19.18
N LEU A 31 -24.73 -3.94 -19.60
CA LEU A 31 -23.67 -3.52 -18.68
C LEU A 31 -23.27 -2.05 -18.90
N VAL A 32 -24.24 -1.18 -19.02
CA VAL A 32 -24.02 0.27 -19.05
C VAL A 32 -24.83 0.93 -17.95
N HIS A 33 -24.56 0.59 -16.71
CA HIS A 33 -24.82 1.49 -15.59
C HIS A 33 -23.83 1.17 -14.49
N PHE A 34 -22.97 2.12 -14.16
CA PHE A 34 -22.05 2.08 -13.02
C PHE A 34 -22.80 1.75 -11.71
N TRP A 35 -24.11 2.00 -11.69
CA TRP A 35 -25.04 1.79 -10.58
C TRP A 35 -26.38 1.27 -11.12
N GLN A 36 -26.56 -0.03 -11.21
CA GLN A 36 -27.94 -0.53 -11.19
C GLN A 36 -28.45 -0.38 -9.76
N ALA A 37 -29.61 0.26 -9.58
CA ALA A 37 -30.19 0.52 -8.26
C ALA A 37 -30.35 -0.75 -7.40
N SER A 38 -30.56 -1.91 -8.02
CA SER A 38 -30.63 -3.21 -7.36
C SER A 38 -29.31 -3.69 -6.72
N ASP A 39 -28.14 -3.14 -7.14
CA ASP A 39 -26.83 -3.55 -6.64
C ASP A 39 -26.13 -2.45 -5.82
N ALA A 40 -26.72 -1.26 -5.73
CA ALA A 40 -26.16 -0.12 -4.98
C ALA A 40 -25.93 -0.48 -3.49
N TRP A 41 -26.86 -1.19 -2.86
CA TRP A 41 -26.75 -1.58 -1.47
C TRP A 41 -25.54 -2.50 -1.19
N ARG A 42 -25.15 -3.33 -2.17
CA ARG A 42 -23.97 -4.22 -2.04
C ARG A 42 -22.69 -3.43 -2.04
N ALA A 43 -22.60 -2.41 -2.90
CA ALA A 43 -21.48 -1.49 -2.91
C ALA A 43 -21.36 -0.75 -1.57
N VAL A 44 -22.50 -0.31 -1.05
CA VAL A 44 -22.55 0.33 0.28
C VAL A 44 -22.06 -0.63 1.36
N ILE A 45 -22.50 -1.89 1.36
CA ILE A 45 -22.03 -2.89 2.32
C ILE A 45 -20.53 -3.18 2.13
N ALA A 46 -20.06 -3.34 0.89
CA ALA A 46 -18.65 -3.61 0.60
C ALA A 46 -17.73 -2.48 1.07
N PHE A 47 -18.24 -1.24 1.16
CA PHE A 47 -17.54 -0.12 1.76
C PHE A 47 -17.73 -0.07 3.28
N LEU A 48 -18.98 -0.08 3.76
CA LEU A 48 -19.28 0.19 5.17
C LEU A 48 -18.79 -0.91 6.11
N MET A 49 -18.87 -2.20 5.72
CA MET A 49 -18.41 -3.27 6.61
C MET A 49 -16.91 -3.17 6.95
N PRO A 50 -15.99 -3.11 5.98
CA PRO A 50 -14.60 -2.94 6.31
C PRO A 50 -14.31 -1.57 6.96
N PHE A 51 -15.01 -0.51 6.56
CA PHE A 51 -14.82 0.80 7.18
C PHE A 51 -15.17 0.80 8.66
N ILE A 52 -16.32 0.21 9.04
CA ILE A 52 -16.71 0.07 10.46
C ILE A 52 -15.73 -0.83 11.21
N LEU A 53 -15.28 -1.94 10.59
CA LEU A 53 -14.29 -2.84 11.18
C LEU A 53 -12.98 -2.10 11.49
N TYR A 54 -12.51 -1.29 10.54
CA TYR A 54 -11.29 -0.50 10.70
C TYR A 54 -11.47 0.63 11.72
N LEU A 55 -12.63 1.30 11.74
CA LEU A 55 -12.93 2.32 12.75
C LEU A 55 -12.88 1.77 14.17
N TYR A 56 -13.37 0.55 14.36
CA TYR A 56 -13.40 -0.11 15.67
C TYR A 56 -11.99 -0.46 16.19
N THR A 57 -11.05 -0.69 15.28
CA THR A 57 -9.67 -1.11 15.60
C THR A 57 -8.62 -0.04 15.28
N LEU A 58 -9.04 1.20 14.96
CA LEU A 58 -8.19 2.29 14.49
C LEU A 58 -7.27 2.81 15.59
N ALA A 59 -6.02 3.11 15.26
CA ALA A 59 -5.11 3.78 16.19
C ALA A 59 -5.66 5.17 16.61
N PRO A 60 -5.71 5.48 17.93
CA PRO A 60 -6.41 6.67 18.44
C PRO A 60 -5.65 7.97 18.25
N THR A 61 -4.37 7.90 17.91
CA THR A 61 -3.47 9.04 17.76
C THR A 61 -2.37 8.72 16.74
N ILE A 62 -1.29 9.49 16.72
CA ILE A 62 -0.12 9.19 15.88
C ILE A 62 0.42 7.79 16.16
N TYR A 63 0.87 7.15 15.10
CA TYR A 63 1.58 5.88 15.17
C TYR A 63 3.04 6.07 14.74
N ASN A 64 3.92 5.13 15.03
CA ASN A 64 5.36 5.23 14.78
C ASN A 64 5.72 5.15 13.27
N LEU A 65 7.00 5.20 12.97
CA LEU A 65 7.59 5.08 11.62
C LEU A 65 6.97 6.07 10.61
N ASP A 66 6.58 5.57 9.44
CA ASP A 66 6.04 6.37 8.33
C ASP A 66 4.75 7.10 8.71
N SER A 67 3.95 6.56 9.62
CA SER A 67 2.69 7.15 10.03
C SER A 67 2.87 8.55 10.66
N ALA A 68 3.81 8.69 11.60
CA ALA A 68 4.12 9.97 12.21
C ALA A 68 4.78 10.93 11.20
N GLU A 69 5.66 10.43 10.32
CA GLU A 69 6.28 11.23 9.26
C GLU A 69 5.24 11.78 8.29
N LEU A 70 4.38 10.93 7.73
CA LEU A 70 3.31 11.30 6.81
C LEU A 70 2.35 12.32 7.42
N THR A 71 1.97 12.11 8.68
CA THR A 71 1.09 13.00 9.43
C THR A 71 1.74 14.37 9.61
N THR A 72 2.99 14.41 10.09
CA THR A 72 3.72 15.66 10.34
C THR A 72 3.97 16.43 9.05
N ALA A 73 4.41 15.75 7.98
CA ALA A 73 4.62 16.37 6.68
C ALA A 73 3.31 16.94 6.10
N THR A 74 2.20 16.21 6.24
CA THR A 74 0.89 16.66 5.75
C THR A 74 0.47 17.96 6.43
N VAL A 75 0.61 18.07 7.75
CA VAL A 75 0.18 19.26 8.52
C VAL A 75 1.13 20.43 8.30
N SER A 76 2.44 20.21 8.42
CA SER A 76 3.45 21.26 8.29
C SER A 76 3.66 21.72 6.84
N GLY A 77 3.14 20.98 5.86
CA GLY A 77 3.47 21.15 4.45
C GLY A 77 4.93 20.82 4.18
N GLY A 78 5.44 19.83 4.86
CA GLY A 78 6.82 19.38 4.79
C GLY A 78 7.17 18.61 3.53
N LEU A 79 8.43 18.21 3.46
CA LEU A 79 9.00 17.39 2.39
C LEU A 79 9.38 16.02 2.95
N MET A 80 8.80 15.01 2.34
CA MET A 80 9.07 13.61 2.66
C MET A 80 10.37 13.12 2.02
N ARG A 81 10.88 12.01 2.53
CA ARG A 81 11.86 11.19 1.79
C ARG A 81 11.30 10.70 0.45
N ALA A 82 12.12 10.00 -0.31
CA ALA A 82 11.70 9.40 -1.58
C ALA A 82 10.48 8.46 -1.42
N THR A 83 9.42 8.55 -2.25
CA THR A 83 9.32 9.36 -3.47
C THR A 83 8.57 10.69 -3.29
N GLY A 84 8.50 11.25 -2.09
CA GLY A 84 7.90 12.54 -1.80
C GLY A 84 6.38 12.56 -1.60
N TYR A 85 5.65 11.60 -2.13
CA TYR A 85 4.20 11.36 -1.98
C TYR A 85 3.28 12.59 -2.13
N PRO A 86 3.48 13.49 -3.13
CA PRO A 86 2.77 14.78 -3.18
C PRO A 86 1.25 14.65 -3.21
N LEU A 87 0.70 13.66 -3.91
CA LEU A 87 -0.76 13.45 -3.93
C LEU A 87 -1.30 13.05 -2.55
N TYR A 88 -0.56 12.22 -1.80
CA TYR A 88 -0.96 11.83 -0.44
C TYR A 88 -1.02 13.04 0.48
N LEU A 89 0.02 13.90 0.45
CA LEU A 89 0.09 15.09 1.29
C LEU A 89 -1.03 16.08 0.96
N ILE A 90 -1.35 16.27 -0.34
CA ILE A 90 -2.44 17.15 -0.78
C ILE A 90 -3.81 16.62 -0.32
N LEU A 91 -4.09 15.33 -0.55
CA LEU A 91 -5.36 14.71 -0.16
C LEU A 91 -5.49 14.59 1.36
N GLY A 92 -4.42 14.17 2.06
CA GLY A 92 -4.38 14.09 3.51
C GLY A 92 -4.65 15.43 4.19
N ARG A 93 -4.21 16.55 3.56
CA ARG A 93 -4.51 17.90 4.07
C ARG A 93 -6.00 18.16 4.22
N LEU A 94 -6.86 17.58 3.38
CA LEU A 94 -8.32 17.72 3.51
C LEU A 94 -8.83 17.01 4.76
N TRP A 95 -8.23 15.90 5.15
CA TRP A 95 -8.61 15.13 6.34
C TRP A 95 -8.18 15.80 7.64
N VAL A 96 -7.09 16.57 7.62
CA VAL A 96 -6.62 17.35 8.77
C VAL A 96 -7.69 18.34 9.28
N PHE A 97 -8.57 18.83 8.41
CA PHE A 97 -9.62 19.78 8.78
C PHE A 97 -10.87 19.14 9.39
N LEU A 98 -10.96 17.82 9.48
CA LEU A 98 -12.09 17.15 10.12
C LEU A 98 -12.12 17.49 11.63
N PRO A 99 -13.30 17.83 12.21
CA PRO A 99 -13.42 18.21 13.60
C PRO A 99 -13.56 17.01 14.55
N ILE A 100 -12.71 15.98 14.40
CA ILE A 100 -12.75 14.73 15.19
C ILE A 100 -11.36 14.31 15.61
N GLY A 101 -11.19 13.79 16.83
CA GLY A 101 -9.92 13.30 17.34
C GLY A 101 -8.75 14.28 17.21
N ASP A 102 -7.54 13.78 17.39
CA ASP A 102 -6.34 14.53 17.05
C ASP A 102 -5.99 14.38 15.55
N VAL A 103 -4.92 15.02 15.12
CA VAL A 103 -4.52 14.98 13.70
C VAL A 103 -4.03 13.58 13.30
N GLY A 104 -3.36 12.86 14.20
CA GLY A 104 -2.94 11.48 13.98
C GLY A 104 -4.12 10.58 13.68
N TYR A 105 -5.16 10.64 14.53
CA TYR A 105 -6.41 9.90 14.31
C TYR A 105 -7.04 10.21 12.93
N ARG A 106 -7.07 11.48 12.52
CA ARG A 106 -7.65 11.89 11.21
C ARG A 106 -6.88 11.30 10.04
N MET A 107 -5.56 11.23 10.15
CA MET A 107 -4.73 10.63 9.10
C MET A 107 -4.84 9.10 9.07
N ASN A 108 -5.01 8.46 10.24
CA ASN A 108 -5.34 7.03 10.33
C ASN A 108 -6.70 6.75 9.66
N LEU A 109 -7.70 7.60 9.92
CA LEU A 109 -9.02 7.53 9.29
C LEU A 109 -8.95 7.65 7.75
N PHE A 110 -8.01 8.45 7.22
CA PHE A 110 -7.76 8.54 5.79
C PHE A 110 -7.34 7.18 5.20
N SER A 111 -6.48 6.44 5.90
CA SER A 111 -6.07 5.09 5.48
C SER A 111 -7.23 4.09 5.55
N ALA A 112 -8.02 4.12 6.64
CA ALA A 112 -9.20 3.27 6.80
C ALA A 112 -10.23 3.50 5.67
N PHE A 113 -10.48 4.76 5.32
CA PHE A 113 -11.37 5.13 4.22
C PHE A 113 -10.88 4.57 2.87
N ASN A 114 -9.59 4.68 2.57
CA ASN A 114 -9.02 4.17 1.33
C ASN A 114 -8.98 2.63 1.28
N GLY A 115 -8.76 1.96 2.41
CA GLY A 115 -8.91 0.51 2.54
C GLY A 115 -10.33 0.05 2.21
N ALA A 116 -11.34 0.76 2.72
CA ALA A 116 -12.76 0.50 2.41
C ALA A 116 -13.11 0.82 0.95
N LEU A 117 -12.52 1.88 0.35
CA LEU A 117 -12.66 2.16 -1.08
C LEU A 117 -12.07 1.05 -1.94
N THR A 118 -10.94 0.47 -1.53
CA THR A 118 -10.37 -0.69 -2.23
C THR A 118 -11.36 -1.86 -2.25
N ALA A 119 -11.97 -2.17 -1.12
CA ALA A 119 -12.98 -3.22 -0.99
C ALA A 119 -14.18 -2.97 -1.92
N LEU A 120 -14.71 -1.74 -1.92
CA LEU A 120 -15.76 -1.30 -2.83
C LEU A 120 -15.39 -1.53 -4.31
N PHE A 121 -14.20 -1.07 -4.71
CA PHE A 121 -13.78 -1.17 -6.10
C PHE A 121 -13.51 -2.62 -6.51
N VAL A 122 -12.95 -3.46 -5.65
CA VAL A 122 -12.78 -4.90 -5.90
C VAL A 122 -14.14 -5.59 -6.04
N GLU A 123 -15.12 -5.26 -5.20
CA GLU A 123 -16.50 -5.75 -5.35
C GLU A 123 -17.09 -5.34 -6.70
N ARG A 124 -16.91 -4.07 -7.12
CA ARG A 124 -17.39 -3.60 -8.43
C ARG A 124 -16.70 -4.32 -9.60
N ILE A 125 -15.40 -4.60 -9.52
CA ILE A 125 -14.67 -5.42 -10.51
C ILE A 125 -15.28 -6.81 -10.58
N LEU A 126 -15.45 -7.49 -9.46
CA LEU A 126 -16.03 -8.83 -9.39
C LEU A 126 -17.44 -8.88 -9.96
N ARG A 127 -18.27 -7.89 -9.66
CA ARG A 127 -19.64 -7.79 -10.21
C ARG A 127 -19.64 -7.64 -11.72
N ARG A 128 -18.76 -6.81 -12.28
CA ARG A 128 -18.59 -6.69 -13.73
C ARG A 128 -18.11 -7.99 -14.39
N LEU A 129 -17.37 -8.83 -13.66
CA LEU A 129 -16.94 -10.16 -14.11
C LEU A 129 -18.04 -11.23 -13.95
N GLY A 130 -19.24 -10.87 -13.48
CA GLY A 130 -20.36 -11.79 -13.29
C GLY A 130 -20.26 -12.65 -12.03
N VAL A 131 -19.41 -12.28 -11.07
CA VAL A 131 -19.24 -12.99 -9.79
C VAL A 131 -20.45 -12.72 -8.88
N GLY A 132 -21.04 -13.79 -8.32
CA GLY A 132 -22.15 -13.72 -7.37
C GLY A 132 -21.72 -13.24 -5.98
N HIS A 133 -22.70 -13.00 -5.10
CA HIS A 133 -22.41 -12.37 -3.80
C HIS A 133 -21.57 -13.25 -2.88
N TRP A 134 -21.77 -14.54 -2.84
CA TRP A 134 -21.00 -15.45 -1.98
C TRP A 134 -19.54 -15.51 -2.39
N ALA A 135 -19.28 -15.56 -3.69
CA ALA A 135 -17.91 -15.53 -4.20
C ALA A 135 -17.27 -14.14 -4.01
N ALA A 136 -18.03 -13.06 -4.17
CA ALA A 136 -17.55 -11.72 -3.85
C ALA A 136 -17.27 -11.54 -2.34
N LEU A 137 -18.12 -12.09 -1.47
CA LEU A 137 -17.91 -12.09 -0.02
C LEU A 137 -16.61 -12.82 0.36
N SER A 138 -16.35 -14.01 -0.21
CA SER A 138 -15.11 -14.73 0.06
C SER A 138 -13.87 -13.92 -0.36
N SER A 139 -13.93 -13.30 -1.52
CA SER A 139 -12.84 -12.50 -2.08
C SER A 139 -12.57 -11.23 -1.28
N VAL A 140 -13.60 -10.36 -1.16
CA VAL A 140 -13.47 -9.08 -0.45
C VAL A 140 -13.27 -9.31 1.04
N GLY A 141 -13.99 -10.28 1.64
CA GLY A 141 -13.88 -10.61 3.06
C GLY A 141 -12.47 -11.05 3.44
N LEU A 142 -11.84 -11.97 2.68
CA LEU A 142 -10.48 -12.42 2.97
C LEU A 142 -9.44 -11.34 2.65
N LEU A 143 -9.67 -10.46 1.66
CA LEU A 143 -8.79 -9.34 1.38
C LEU A 143 -8.75 -8.35 2.54
N VAL A 144 -9.92 -7.88 2.99
CA VAL A 144 -10.00 -6.82 4.01
C VAL A 144 -9.61 -7.30 5.41
N THR A 145 -9.65 -8.62 5.63
CA THR A 145 -9.20 -9.26 6.88
C THR A 145 -7.78 -9.82 6.79
N ALA A 146 -7.12 -9.70 5.63
CA ALA A 146 -5.72 -10.06 5.50
C ALA A 146 -4.86 -9.21 6.45
N PRO A 147 -3.94 -9.81 7.24
CA PRO A 147 -3.27 -9.11 8.34
C PRO A 147 -2.62 -7.79 7.94
N PHE A 148 -1.81 -7.76 6.89
CA PHE A 148 -1.15 -6.52 6.44
C PHE A 148 -2.11 -5.54 5.80
N PHE A 149 -3.17 -5.99 5.11
CA PHE A 149 -4.16 -5.08 4.55
C PHE A 149 -4.94 -4.37 5.66
N TRP A 150 -5.33 -5.13 6.70
CA TRP A 150 -6.05 -4.58 7.84
C TRP A 150 -5.16 -3.64 8.66
N SER A 151 -3.95 -4.07 9.07
CA SER A 151 -3.04 -3.25 9.88
C SER A 151 -2.69 -1.92 9.21
N LEU A 152 -2.41 -1.92 7.90
CA LEU A 152 -2.11 -0.70 7.13
C LEU A 152 -3.34 0.18 6.88
N SER A 153 -4.54 -0.32 7.16
CA SER A 153 -5.77 0.49 7.17
C SER A 153 -6.01 1.19 8.50
N LEU A 154 -5.22 0.90 9.55
CA LEU A 154 -5.40 1.42 10.91
C LEU A 154 -4.49 2.59 11.26
N VAL A 155 -3.49 2.85 10.46
CA VAL A 155 -2.47 3.89 10.67
C VAL A 155 -2.26 4.71 9.41
N ALA A 156 -1.73 5.91 9.53
CA ALA A 156 -1.45 6.78 8.39
C ALA A 156 -0.38 6.16 7.49
N GLU A 157 -0.82 5.53 6.39
CA GLU A 157 0.05 4.81 5.45
C GLU A 157 -0.34 5.05 3.99
N VAL A 158 0.65 4.94 3.10
CA VAL A 158 0.46 5.20 1.67
C VAL A 158 -0.24 4.04 0.93
N TYR A 159 -0.18 2.83 1.46
CA TYR A 159 -0.50 1.59 0.72
C TYR A 159 -2.00 1.43 0.42
N THR A 160 -2.89 1.85 1.32
CA THR A 160 -4.35 1.73 1.11
C THR A 160 -4.85 2.65 0.00
N LEU A 161 -4.36 3.89 -0.07
CA LEU A 161 -4.67 4.79 -1.20
C LEU A 161 -4.08 4.23 -2.52
N HIS A 162 -2.90 3.62 -2.48
CA HIS A 162 -2.32 2.98 -3.66
C HIS A 162 -3.21 1.86 -4.20
N THR A 163 -3.72 0.97 -3.33
CA THR A 163 -4.63 -0.12 -3.75
C THR A 163 -6.00 0.38 -4.19
N ALA A 164 -6.51 1.47 -3.60
CA ALA A 164 -7.73 2.12 -4.06
C ALA A 164 -7.58 2.69 -5.48
N LEU A 165 -6.48 3.42 -5.74
CA LEU A 165 -6.17 3.96 -7.06
C LEU A 165 -5.91 2.86 -8.11
N MET A 166 -5.22 1.77 -7.73
CA MET A 166 -5.05 0.58 -8.57
C MET A 166 -6.39 -0.04 -8.95
N SER A 167 -7.27 -0.25 -7.98
CA SER A 167 -8.59 -0.86 -8.21
C SER A 167 -9.48 0.04 -9.06
N LEU A 168 -9.41 1.36 -8.86
CA LEU A 168 -10.05 2.35 -9.73
C LEU A 168 -9.50 2.27 -11.17
N LEU A 169 -8.18 2.19 -11.33
CA LEU A 169 -7.53 2.06 -12.65
C LEU A 169 -8.03 0.80 -13.38
N ILE A 170 -8.15 -0.34 -12.70
CA ILE A 170 -8.71 -1.57 -13.28
C ILE A 170 -10.15 -1.34 -13.77
N LEU A 171 -11.00 -0.69 -12.96
CA LEU A 171 -12.37 -0.34 -13.36
C LEU A 171 -12.44 0.58 -14.58
N LEU A 172 -11.58 1.59 -14.63
CA LEU A 172 -11.48 2.52 -15.77
C LEU A 172 -11.03 1.81 -17.04
N LEU A 173 -10.09 0.88 -16.94
CA LEU A 173 -9.63 0.06 -18.06
C LEU A 173 -10.73 -0.88 -18.56
N MET A 174 -11.51 -1.48 -17.65
CA MET A 174 -12.68 -2.30 -18.03
C MET A 174 -13.73 -1.44 -18.74
N ASP A 175 -14.03 -0.24 -18.23
CA ASP A 175 -14.98 0.69 -18.84
C ASP A 175 -14.50 1.19 -20.20
N TRP A 176 -13.20 1.42 -20.37
CA TRP A 176 -12.62 1.79 -21.66
C TRP A 176 -12.75 0.67 -22.70
N ASN A 177 -12.59 -0.59 -22.29
CA ASN A 177 -12.76 -1.72 -23.22
C ASN A 177 -14.20 -1.88 -23.73
N GLU A 178 -15.20 -1.53 -22.92
CA GLU A 178 -16.60 -1.58 -23.34
C GLU A 178 -16.95 -0.45 -24.33
N HIS A 179 -16.45 0.75 -24.09
CA HIS A 179 -16.74 1.96 -24.87
C HIS A 179 -15.48 2.81 -25.03
N PRO A 180 -14.57 2.42 -25.92
CA PRO A 180 -13.29 3.12 -26.10
C PRO A 180 -13.49 4.54 -26.62
N SER A 181 -12.84 5.50 -25.98
CA SER A 181 -12.82 6.89 -26.42
C SER A 181 -11.56 7.61 -25.96
N PRO A 182 -11.07 8.62 -26.70
CA PRO A 182 -9.90 9.40 -26.27
C PRO A 182 -10.07 10.04 -24.90
N LYS A 183 -11.28 10.44 -24.51
CA LYS A 183 -11.56 11.02 -23.18
C LYS A 183 -11.32 9.99 -22.06
N LYS A 184 -11.79 8.76 -22.23
CA LYS A 184 -11.54 7.69 -21.23
C LYS A 184 -10.05 7.35 -21.14
N LEU A 185 -9.35 7.35 -22.28
CA LEU A 185 -7.90 7.16 -22.28
C LEU A 185 -7.19 8.28 -21.53
N ALA A 186 -7.64 9.54 -21.67
CA ALA A 186 -7.14 10.65 -20.87
C ALA A 186 -7.36 10.46 -19.37
N ILE A 187 -8.55 9.99 -18.96
CA ILE A 187 -8.85 9.71 -17.55
C ILE A 187 -7.96 8.58 -17.01
N ILE A 188 -7.73 7.53 -17.78
CA ILE A 188 -6.83 6.43 -17.42
C ILE A 188 -5.41 6.95 -17.20
N THR A 189 -4.88 7.70 -18.15
CA THR A 189 -3.50 8.21 -18.08
C THR A 189 -3.35 9.30 -17.00
N LEU A 190 -4.37 10.14 -16.79
CA LEU A 190 -4.45 11.07 -15.66
C LEU A 190 -4.39 10.30 -14.32
N THR A 191 -5.20 9.23 -14.20
CA THR A 191 -5.19 8.38 -12.99
C THR A 191 -3.82 7.74 -12.78
N ILE A 192 -3.16 7.26 -13.83
CA ILE A 192 -1.80 6.72 -13.75
C ILE A 192 -0.83 7.81 -13.26
N GLY A 193 -0.86 9.00 -13.84
CA GLY A 193 0.02 10.11 -13.46
C GLY A 193 -0.20 10.55 -12.01
N LEU A 194 -1.45 10.72 -11.57
CA LEU A 194 -1.79 11.02 -10.17
C LEU A 194 -1.34 9.89 -9.22
N SER A 195 -1.58 8.63 -9.62
CA SER A 195 -1.16 7.47 -8.83
C SER A 195 0.36 7.37 -8.70
N MET A 196 1.13 7.71 -9.74
CA MET A 196 2.59 7.82 -9.65
C MET A 196 3.00 8.97 -8.72
N GLY A 197 2.28 10.08 -8.72
CA GLY A 197 2.46 11.18 -7.77
C GLY A 197 2.03 10.85 -6.33
N HIS A 198 1.32 9.74 -6.15
CA HIS A 198 1.07 9.15 -4.83
C HIS A 198 2.16 8.15 -4.46
N HIS A 199 2.39 7.14 -5.30
CA HIS A 199 3.39 6.08 -5.03
C HIS A 199 3.98 5.56 -6.34
N LEU A 200 5.31 5.60 -6.47
CA LEU A 200 5.98 5.20 -7.71
C LEU A 200 5.75 3.72 -8.08
N ALA A 201 5.40 2.86 -7.13
CA ALA A 201 5.00 1.47 -7.39
C ALA A 201 3.87 1.34 -8.43
N THR A 202 3.12 2.41 -8.69
CA THR A 202 2.18 2.47 -9.82
C THR A 202 2.85 2.17 -11.16
N ALA A 203 4.14 2.46 -11.32
CA ALA A 203 4.90 2.11 -12.51
C ALA A 203 4.89 0.60 -12.79
N LEU A 204 4.81 -0.24 -11.75
CA LEU A 204 4.70 -1.70 -11.86
C LEU A 204 3.35 -2.17 -12.42
N LEU A 205 2.32 -1.32 -12.36
CA LEU A 205 1.00 -1.59 -12.91
C LEU A 205 0.89 -1.19 -14.38
N VAL A 206 1.75 -0.27 -14.85
CA VAL A 206 1.71 0.28 -16.20
C VAL A 206 1.86 -0.78 -17.29
N PRO A 207 2.76 -1.78 -17.21
CA PRO A 207 2.85 -2.83 -18.21
C PRO A 207 1.51 -3.56 -18.45
N GLY A 208 0.77 -3.86 -17.38
CA GLY A 208 -0.56 -4.47 -17.47
C GLY A 208 -1.59 -3.55 -18.13
N ALA A 209 -1.61 -2.27 -17.75
CA ALA A 209 -2.52 -1.28 -18.32
C ALA A 209 -2.25 -1.08 -19.83
N VAL A 210 -0.99 -0.91 -20.20
CA VAL A 210 -0.55 -0.77 -21.60
C VAL A 210 -0.92 -2.02 -22.41
N TRP A 211 -0.58 -3.20 -21.91
CA TRP A 211 -1.00 -4.47 -22.50
C TRP A 211 -2.49 -4.47 -22.82
N TYR A 212 -3.33 -4.17 -21.84
CA TYR A 212 -4.78 -4.26 -21.99
C TYR A 212 -5.34 -3.28 -23.03
N VAL A 213 -4.86 -2.04 -23.00
CA VAL A 213 -5.27 -0.99 -23.94
C VAL A 213 -4.91 -1.39 -25.38
N PHE A 214 -3.70 -1.89 -25.61
CA PHE A 214 -3.24 -2.28 -26.95
C PHE A 214 -3.90 -3.56 -27.47
N VAL A 215 -4.07 -4.58 -26.60
CA VAL A 215 -4.66 -5.86 -27.03
C VAL A 215 -6.17 -5.76 -27.29
N THR A 216 -6.86 -4.80 -26.63
CA THR A 216 -8.30 -4.62 -26.80
C THR A 216 -8.63 -3.77 -28.02
N HIS A 217 -8.03 -2.58 -28.16
CA HIS A 217 -8.39 -1.60 -29.18
C HIS A 217 -7.17 -0.89 -29.81
N PRO A 218 -6.26 -1.63 -30.49
CA PRO A 218 -5.00 -1.06 -30.99
C PRO A 218 -5.21 0.09 -31.96
N ARG A 219 -6.20 -0.03 -32.89
CA ARG A 219 -6.46 1.01 -33.88
C ARG A 219 -6.94 2.33 -33.29
N GLN A 220 -7.69 2.30 -32.21
CA GLN A 220 -8.20 3.49 -31.54
C GLN A 220 -7.15 4.14 -30.65
N THR A 221 -6.28 3.33 -30.05
CA THR A 221 -5.19 3.76 -29.18
C THR A 221 -4.07 4.47 -29.95
N LEU A 222 -3.75 3.98 -31.15
CA LEU A 222 -2.62 4.48 -31.94
C LEU A 222 -2.96 5.68 -32.84
N THR A 223 -4.16 6.25 -32.74
CA THR A 223 -4.43 7.49 -33.49
C THR A 223 -3.62 8.66 -32.90
N PRO A 224 -3.06 9.57 -33.72
CA PRO A 224 -2.28 10.71 -33.19
C PRO A 224 -3.05 11.53 -32.15
N ARG A 225 -4.37 11.68 -32.36
CA ARG A 225 -5.26 12.37 -31.40
C ARG A 225 -5.35 11.63 -30.05
N ALA A 226 -5.50 10.30 -30.07
CA ALA A 226 -5.60 9.50 -28.85
C ALA A 226 -4.28 9.51 -28.07
N VAL A 227 -3.15 9.39 -28.77
CA VAL A 227 -1.80 9.47 -28.20
C VAL A 227 -1.58 10.85 -27.55
N PHE A 228 -1.88 11.94 -28.28
CA PHE A 228 -1.76 13.30 -27.73
C PHE A 228 -2.60 13.48 -26.47
N ILE A 229 -3.86 13.05 -26.49
CA ILE A 229 -4.77 13.17 -25.34
C ILE A 229 -4.30 12.30 -24.17
N ALA A 230 -3.79 11.10 -24.43
CA ALA A 230 -3.23 10.23 -23.40
C ALA A 230 -1.99 10.85 -22.75
N LEU A 231 -1.07 11.37 -23.55
CA LEU A 231 0.12 12.07 -23.02
C LEU A 231 -0.27 13.32 -22.23
N SER A 232 -1.24 14.09 -22.69
CA SER A 232 -1.75 15.27 -21.97
C SER A 232 -2.34 14.86 -20.60
N GLY A 233 -3.13 13.77 -20.56
CA GLY A 233 -3.66 13.24 -19.31
C GLY A 233 -2.56 12.80 -18.35
N LEU A 234 -1.53 12.10 -18.85
CA LEU A 234 -0.39 11.66 -18.05
C LEU A 234 0.39 12.86 -17.48
N VAL A 235 0.73 13.83 -18.32
CA VAL A 235 1.46 15.04 -17.90
C VAL A 235 0.64 15.83 -16.88
N LEU A 236 -0.66 15.98 -17.09
CA LEU A 236 -1.54 16.63 -16.13
C LEU A 236 -1.58 15.87 -14.79
N GLY A 237 -1.62 14.54 -14.81
CA GLY A 237 -1.54 13.73 -13.59
C GLY A 237 -0.21 13.87 -12.87
N LEU A 238 0.91 13.81 -13.61
CA LEU A 238 2.25 13.99 -13.06
C LEU A 238 2.51 15.41 -12.57
N SER A 239 1.75 16.42 -13.02
CA SER A 239 1.92 17.81 -12.57
C SER A 239 1.74 17.98 -11.05
N VAL A 240 1.14 17.02 -10.37
CA VAL A 240 1.09 16.98 -8.89
C VAL A 240 2.49 17.02 -8.25
N TYR A 241 3.54 16.57 -8.97
CA TYR A 241 4.93 16.70 -8.52
C TYR A 241 5.42 18.15 -8.42
N LEU A 242 4.74 19.11 -9.05
CA LEU A 242 5.05 20.54 -8.87
C LEU A 242 4.90 21.00 -7.41
N TYR A 243 4.13 20.25 -6.61
CA TYR A 243 4.06 20.45 -5.15
C TYR A 243 5.46 20.46 -4.52
N ILE A 244 6.35 19.55 -4.92
CA ILE A 244 7.67 19.34 -4.31
C ILE A 244 8.57 20.57 -4.45
N PRO A 245 8.88 21.09 -5.66
CA PRO A 245 9.71 22.28 -5.79
C PRO A 245 9.06 23.53 -5.18
N LEU A 246 7.74 23.68 -5.26
CA LEU A 246 7.04 24.81 -4.64
C LEU A 246 7.19 24.80 -3.11
N ARG A 247 7.09 23.62 -2.48
CA ARG A 247 7.31 23.47 -1.05
C ARG A 247 8.79 23.64 -0.67
N TYR A 248 9.70 23.11 -1.46
CA TYR A 248 11.13 23.28 -1.25
C TYR A 248 11.54 24.77 -1.22
N LEU A 249 11.03 25.56 -2.17
CA LEU A 249 11.30 27.01 -2.23
C LEU A 249 10.70 27.80 -1.05
N SER A 250 9.72 27.24 -0.37
CA SER A 250 9.15 27.84 0.86
C SER A 250 9.93 27.50 2.13
N SER A 251 11.07 26.76 2.02
CA SER A 251 11.94 26.37 3.13
C SER A 251 11.16 25.73 4.31
N PRO A 252 10.49 24.59 4.09
CA PRO A 252 9.64 23.98 5.12
C PRO A 252 10.49 23.49 6.29
N VAL A 253 10.00 23.66 7.51
CA VAL A 253 10.69 23.24 8.74
C VAL A 253 10.87 21.71 8.77
N PHE A 254 9.87 20.97 8.26
CA PHE A 254 9.95 19.51 8.16
C PHE A 254 10.47 19.11 6.78
N ASN A 255 11.71 18.63 6.71
CA ASN A 255 12.34 18.19 5.46
C ASN A 255 13.19 16.94 5.70
N TYR A 256 12.82 15.85 5.06
CA TYR A 256 13.54 14.58 5.11
C TYR A 256 14.30 14.25 3.81
N ALA A 257 14.33 15.17 2.84
CA ALA A 257 15.08 15.04 1.61
C ALA A 257 16.49 15.66 1.75
N GLY A 258 17.34 15.02 2.52
CA GLY A 258 18.71 15.47 2.76
C GLY A 258 19.43 14.64 3.82
N THR A 259 20.62 15.11 4.26
CA THR A 259 21.42 14.46 5.29
C THR A 259 22.02 15.49 6.23
N TYR A 260 22.32 15.09 7.47
CA TYR A 260 23.10 15.88 8.41
C TYR A 260 24.58 15.54 8.27
N ASP A 261 25.44 16.52 8.50
CA ASP A 261 26.89 16.37 8.62
C ASP A 261 27.35 16.24 10.10
N ALA A 262 28.66 16.10 10.27
CA ALA A 262 29.32 15.99 11.59
C ALA A 262 29.20 17.25 12.47
N THR A 263 28.76 18.38 11.93
CA THR A 263 28.46 19.63 12.67
C THR A 263 27.01 19.79 13.05
N GLY A 264 26.16 18.84 12.60
CA GLY A 264 24.70 18.89 12.77
C GLY A 264 24.00 19.80 11.78
N GLN A 265 24.71 20.31 10.75
CA GLN A 265 24.09 21.08 9.69
C GLN A 265 23.32 20.14 8.74
N PHE A 266 22.06 20.49 8.45
CA PHE A 266 21.26 19.76 7.48
C PHE A 266 21.56 20.25 6.05
N HIS A 267 21.89 19.32 5.18
CA HIS A 267 22.17 19.54 3.75
C HIS A 267 21.00 19.00 2.91
N PRO A 268 20.01 19.84 2.57
CA PRO A 268 18.88 19.39 1.77
C PRO A 268 19.31 19.11 0.33
N VAL A 269 18.73 18.08 -0.28
CA VAL A 269 18.79 17.89 -1.73
C VAL A 269 18.03 19.04 -2.39
N ASN A 270 18.63 19.66 -3.41
CA ASN A 270 17.99 20.78 -4.11
C ASN A 270 16.83 20.29 -5.00
N LEU A 271 15.62 20.24 -4.42
CA LEU A 271 14.41 19.78 -5.09
C LEU A 271 13.79 20.82 -6.05
N ALA A 272 14.39 22.00 -6.20
CA ALA A 272 14.00 22.95 -7.23
C ALA A 272 14.70 22.68 -8.58
N THR A 273 15.65 21.74 -8.62
CA THR A 273 16.37 21.35 -9.85
C THR A 273 15.82 20.05 -10.44
N PRO A 274 15.92 19.83 -11.77
CA PRO A 274 15.55 18.56 -12.39
C PRO A 274 16.29 17.35 -11.78
N ASP A 275 17.58 17.49 -11.46
CA ASP A 275 18.40 16.42 -10.86
C ASP A 275 17.92 16.04 -9.45
N GLY A 276 17.57 17.02 -8.63
CA GLY A 276 17.03 16.77 -7.29
C GLY A 276 15.64 16.15 -7.36
N LEU A 277 14.77 16.60 -8.26
CA LEU A 277 13.47 15.97 -8.51
C LEU A 277 13.63 14.54 -9.01
N TRP A 278 14.56 14.29 -9.92
CA TRP A 278 14.86 12.96 -10.43
C TRP A 278 15.40 12.04 -9.32
N TRP A 279 16.26 12.55 -8.45
CA TRP A 279 16.78 11.83 -7.28
C TRP A 279 15.64 11.38 -6.36
N LEU A 280 14.69 12.29 -6.06
CA LEU A 280 13.54 12.00 -5.22
C LEU A 280 12.58 11.02 -5.92
N PHE A 281 12.19 11.32 -7.15
CA PHE A 281 11.24 10.53 -7.94
C PHE A 281 11.69 9.09 -8.13
N THR A 282 12.97 8.87 -8.46
CA THR A 282 13.50 7.52 -8.70
C THR A 282 13.87 6.76 -7.43
N ALA A 283 13.64 7.35 -6.25
CA ALA A 283 14.07 6.77 -4.97
C ALA A 283 15.55 6.38 -4.96
N LYS A 284 16.42 7.25 -5.49
CA LYS A 284 17.84 6.96 -5.67
C LYS A 284 18.55 6.58 -4.36
N SER A 285 18.09 7.10 -3.22
CA SER A 285 18.59 6.72 -1.88
C SER A 285 18.36 5.24 -1.53
N PHE A 286 17.42 4.58 -2.18
CA PHE A 286 17.08 3.16 -1.98
C PHE A 286 17.56 2.24 -3.11
N ALA A 287 18.28 2.78 -4.11
CA ALA A 287 18.69 2.02 -5.29
C ALA A 287 19.55 0.79 -4.97
N VAL A 288 20.34 0.84 -3.89
CA VAL A 288 21.20 -0.28 -3.44
C VAL A 288 20.38 -1.46 -2.92
N GLN A 289 19.14 -1.23 -2.47
CA GLN A 289 18.24 -2.28 -2.01
C GLN A 289 17.43 -2.91 -3.15
N MET A 290 17.33 -2.24 -4.31
CA MET A 290 16.61 -2.75 -5.48
C MET A 290 17.44 -3.82 -6.18
N PHE A 291 16.81 -4.96 -6.52
CA PHE A 291 17.46 -6.11 -7.18
C PHE A 291 18.72 -6.60 -6.43
N ALA A 292 18.60 -6.68 -5.10
CA ALA A 292 19.73 -6.92 -4.21
C ALA A 292 20.00 -8.40 -3.92
N TYR A 293 19.05 -9.30 -4.21
CA TYR A 293 19.19 -10.73 -3.98
C TYR A 293 19.71 -11.44 -5.24
N LYS A 294 20.51 -12.50 -5.06
CA LYS A 294 21.10 -13.29 -6.17
C LYS A 294 21.13 -14.78 -5.84
N GLY A 295 21.01 -15.62 -6.86
CA GLY A 295 21.12 -17.06 -6.72
C GLY A 295 20.17 -17.64 -5.68
N ILE A 296 20.72 -18.38 -4.71
CA ILE A 296 19.91 -19.07 -3.68
C ILE A 296 19.14 -18.08 -2.78
N SER A 297 19.65 -16.88 -2.53
CA SER A 297 18.94 -15.89 -1.73
C SER A 297 17.67 -15.38 -2.42
N LEU A 298 17.71 -15.16 -3.73
CA LEU A 298 16.53 -14.81 -4.52
C LEU A 298 15.51 -15.97 -4.55
N TRP A 299 15.97 -17.21 -4.61
CA TRP A 299 15.09 -18.37 -4.50
C TRP A 299 14.40 -18.44 -3.13
N ASN A 300 15.14 -18.22 -2.04
CA ASN A 300 14.58 -18.21 -0.70
C ASN A 300 13.51 -17.11 -0.54
N GLU A 301 13.74 -15.90 -1.11
CA GLU A 301 12.76 -14.83 -1.12
C GLU A 301 11.52 -15.16 -1.97
N THR A 302 11.68 -15.89 -3.06
CA THR A 302 10.56 -16.39 -3.87
C THR A 302 9.72 -17.39 -3.08
N VAL A 303 10.35 -18.35 -2.39
CA VAL A 303 9.66 -19.30 -1.50
C VAL A 303 8.97 -18.59 -0.34
N TRP A 304 9.64 -17.60 0.26
CA TRP A 304 9.07 -16.74 1.28
C TRP A 304 7.80 -16.04 0.78
N PHE A 305 7.84 -15.42 -0.43
CA PHE A 305 6.68 -14.75 -1.02
C PHE A 305 5.49 -15.69 -1.21
N VAL A 306 5.70 -16.89 -1.74
CA VAL A 306 4.64 -17.90 -1.90
C VAL A 306 4.04 -18.28 -0.55
N GLY A 307 4.89 -18.55 0.45
CA GLY A 307 4.46 -18.85 1.81
C GLY A 307 3.74 -17.65 2.47
N HIS A 308 4.19 -16.44 2.19
CA HIS A 308 3.57 -15.20 2.67
C HIS A 308 2.17 -15.02 2.05
N LEU A 309 2.03 -15.13 0.74
CA LEU A 309 0.74 -15.05 0.05
C LEU A 309 -0.24 -16.12 0.56
N ALA A 310 0.26 -17.33 0.82
CA ALA A 310 -0.51 -18.42 1.39
C ALA A 310 -1.09 -18.06 2.77
N ARG A 311 -0.27 -17.53 3.66
CA ARG A 311 -0.68 -17.10 5.01
C ARG A 311 -1.62 -15.90 4.95
N THR A 312 -1.37 -14.95 4.04
CA THR A 312 -2.21 -13.77 3.83
C THR A 312 -3.67 -14.15 3.52
N PHE A 313 -3.88 -15.20 2.74
CA PHE A 313 -5.22 -15.71 2.42
C PHE A 313 -5.57 -17.00 3.20
N PHE A 314 -5.01 -17.15 4.40
CA PHE A 314 -5.33 -18.20 5.38
C PHE A 314 -5.23 -19.63 4.83
N LEU A 315 -4.35 -19.88 3.87
CA LEU A 315 -4.18 -21.13 3.09
C LEU A 315 -5.41 -21.49 2.25
N ILE A 316 -6.62 -21.31 2.77
CA ILE A 316 -7.89 -21.67 2.11
C ILE A 316 -8.16 -20.88 0.83
N GLY A 317 -7.62 -19.67 0.71
CA GLY A 317 -7.72 -18.83 -0.49
C GLY A 317 -6.80 -19.24 -1.64
N LEU A 318 -5.83 -20.16 -1.42
CA LEU A 318 -4.87 -20.56 -2.46
C LEU A 318 -5.53 -21.36 -3.58
N GLY A 319 -6.25 -22.42 -3.24
CA GLY A 319 -6.90 -23.30 -4.23
C GLY A 319 -7.85 -22.53 -5.14
N PRO A 320 -8.84 -21.82 -4.58
CA PRO A 320 -9.72 -20.96 -5.36
C PRO A 320 -8.98 -19.87 -6.14
N GLY A 321 -7.90 -19.28 -5.60
CA GLY A 321 -7.08 -18.28 -6.29
C GLY A 321 -6.43 -18.82 -7.58
N PHE A 322 -5.74 -19.94 -7.51
CA PHE A 322 -5.16 -20.60 -8.68
C PHE A 322 -6.21 -21.06 -9.68
N LEU A 323 -7.31 -21.66 -9.18
CA LEU A 323 -8.43 -22.05 -10.02
C LEU A 323 -9.01 -20.85 -10.77
N GLY A 324 -9.22 -19.75 -10.06
CA GLY A 324 -9.74 -18.51 -10.63
C GLY A 324 -8.82 -17.92 -11.69
N MET A 325 -7.51 -17.90 -11.43
CA MET A 325 -6.52 -17.49 -12.43
C MET A 325 -6.64 -18.33 -13.70
N ALA A 326 -6.69 -19.67 -13.59
CA ALA A 326 -6.77 -20.57 -14.73
C ALA A 326 -8.10 -20.43 -15.50
N VAL A 327 -9.23 -20.36 -14.78
CA VAL A 327 -10.57 -20.19 -15.36
C VAL A 327 -10.69 -18.84 -16.05
N PHE A 328 -10.18 -17.79 -15.41
CA PHE A 328 -10.28 -16.44 -15.94
C PHE A 328 -9.41 -16.28 -17.20
N PHE A 329 -8.21 -16.86 -17.22
CA PHE A 329 -7.37 -16.85 -18.42
C PHE A 329 -8.06 -17.50 -19.62
N ARG A 330 -8.80 -18.59 -19.41
CA ARG A 330 -9.58 -19.25 -20.48
C ARG A 330 -10.80 -18.44 -20.94
N ARG A 331 -11.44 -17.68 -20.02
CA ARG A 331 -12.66 -16.90 -20.32
C ARG A 331 -12.36 -15.53 -20.95
N ASN A 332 -11.33 -14.85 -20.44
CA ASN A 332 -10.96 -13.50 -20.85
C ASN A 332 -9.44 -13.30 -20.72
N TRP A 333 -8.68 -13.89 -21.67
CA TRP A 333 -7.23 -13.85 -21.63
C TRP A 333 -6.63 -12.44 -21.67
N LYS A 334 -7.34 -11.47 -22.30
CA LYS A 334 -6.88 -10.08 -22.39
C LYS A 334 -6.87 -9.40 -21.02
N LEU A 335 -7.97 -9.48 -20.29
CA LEU A 335 -8.08 -8.89 -18.96
C LEU A 335 -7.27 -9.70 -17.92
N SER A 336 -7.26 -11.02 -18.06
CA SER A 336 -6.42 -11.88 -17.21
C SER A 336 -4.93 -11.62 -17.42
N GLY A 337 -4.49 -11.37 -18.65
CA GLY A 337 -3.11 -10.96 -18.96
C GLY A 337 -2.73 -9.62 -18.32
N MET A 338 -3.65 -8.65 -18.32
CA MET A 338 -3.46 -7.38 -17.60
C MET A 338 -3.22 -7.62 -16.11
N LEU A 339 -4.13 -8.36 -15.46
CA LEU A 339 -4.02 -8.65 -14.01
C LEU A 339 -2.77 -9.46 -13.69
N PHE A 340 -2.42 -10.42 -14.57
CA PHE A 340 -1.21 -11.21 -14.41
C PHE A 340 0.06 -10.34 -14.50
N LEU A 341 0.12 -9.43 -15.45
CA LEU A 341 1.25 -8.49 -15.57
C LEU A 341 1.35 -7.56 -14.36
N MET A 342 0.23 -7.00 -13.89
CA MET A 342 0.21 -6.18 -12.66
C MET A 342 0.70 -6.97 -11.45
N PHE A 343 0.26 -8.22 -11.28
CA PHE A 343 0.70 -9.12 -10.23
C PHE A 343 2.19 -9.46 -10.37
N ALA A 344 2.59 -9.93 -11.55
CA ALA A 344 3.95 -10.44 -11.80
C ALA A 344 5.00 -9.33 -11.68
N CYS A 345 4.75 -8.14 -12.23
CA CYS A 345 5.68 -7.01 -12.11
C CYS A 345 5.83 -6.58 -10.63
N SER A 346 4.73 -6.48 -9.89
CA SER A 346 4.77 -6.14 -8.46
C SER A 346 5.48 -7.22 -7.64
N ALA A 347 5.12 -8.49 -7.84
CA ALA A 347 5.76 -9.60 -7.13
C ALA A 347 7.25 -9.70 -7.45
N PHE A 348 7.63 -9.63 -8.73
CA PHE A 348 9.03 -9.69 -9.17
C PHE A 348 9.89 -8.59 -8.53
N PHE A 349 9.41 -7.34 -8.54
CA PHE A 349 10.14 -6.24 -7.96
C PHE A 349 10.30 -6.39 -6.44
N TYR A 350 9.22 -6.68 -5.71
CA TYR A 350 9.28 -6.73 -4.25
C TYR A 350 9.88 -8.02 -3.69
N ILE A 351 9.89 -9.13 -4.43
CA ILE A 351 10.67 -10.31 -4.07
C ILE A 351 12.16 -9.94 -4.01
N ASP A 352 12.65 -9.16 -4.98
CA ASP A 352 14.05 -8.78 -5.11
C ASP A 352 14.39 -7.41 -4.48
N TYR A 353 13.52 -6.89 -3.62
CA TYR A 353 13.72 -5.64 -2.89
C TYR A 353 14.09 -5.92 -1.42
N ARG A 354 15.31 -5.54 -1.02
CA ARG A 354 15.87 -5.84 0.30
C ARG A 354 15.57 -4.74 1.32
N VAL A 355 14.33 -4.70 1.81
CA VAL A 355 13.88 -3.85 2.91
C VAL A 355 13.22 -4.69 3.99
N MET A 356 13.17 -4.17 5.22
CA MET A 356 12.67 -4.95 6.36
C MET A 356 11.15 -5.15 6.34
N ASP A 357 10.42 -4.20 5.79
CA ASP A 357 8.93 -4.11 5.80
C ASP A 357 8.30 -4.35 4.42
N LYS A 358 8.96 -5.12 3.55
CA LYS A 358 8.50 -5.34 2.16
C LYS A 358 7.12 -5.99 2.06
N GLU A 359 6.64 -6.65 3.14
CA GLU A 359 5.30 -7.21 3.23
C GLU A 359 4.21 -6.17 2.98
N THR A 360 4.42 -4.94 3.44
CA THR A 360 3.49 -3.82 3.28
C THR A 360 3.34 -3.40 1.82
N MET A 361 4.40 -3.58 1.04
CA MET A 361 4.47 -3.21 -0.38
C MET A 361 3.80 -4.22 -1.31
N LEU A 362 3.44 -5.41 -0.79
CA LEU A 362 2.81 -6.50 -1.56
C LEU A 362 1.29 -6.34 -1.71
N LEU A 363 0.67 -5.33 -1.12
CA LEU A 363 -0.79 -5.12 -1.19
C LEU A 363 -1.37 -5.14 -2.62
N PRO A 364 -0.71 -4.60 -3.66
CA PRO A 364 -1.19 -4.74 -5.04
C PRO A 364 -1.35 -6.19 -5.49
N THR A 365 -0.47 -7.10 -5.04
CA THR A 365 -0.58 -8.53 -5.35
C THR A 365 -1.79 -9.16 -4.66
N TYR A 366 -2.16 -8.69 -3.46
CA TYR A 366 -3.34 -9.16 -2.73
C TYR A 366 -4.64 -8.77 -3.44
N VAL A 367 -4.71 -7.56 -3.99
CA VAL A 367 -5.88 -7.10 -4.78
C VAL A 367 -6.09 -8.00 -5.98
N VAL A 368 -5.04 -8.30 -6.76
CA VAL A 368 -5.17 -9.20 -7.92
C VAL A 368 -5.52 -10.61 -7.49
N TRP A 369 -4.89 -11.12 -6.42
CA TRP A 369 -5.19 -12.45 -5.89
C TRP A 369 -6.64 -12.56 -5.45
N ALA A 370 -7.17 -11.54 -4.77
CA ALA A 370 -8.57 -11.49 -4.36
C ALA A 370 -9.53 -11.56 -5.56
N ILE A 371 -9.22 -10.88 -6.67
CA ILE A 371 -10.02 -10.97 -7.90
C ILE A 371 -10.02 -12.41 -8.42
N TRP A 372 -8.87 -13.06 -8.51
CA TRP A 372 -8.78 -14.46 -8.92
C TRP A 372 -9.51 -15.39 -7.95
N LEU A 373 -9.37 -15.17 -6.65
CA LEU A 373 -10.09 -15.94 -5.61
C LEU A 373 -11.60 -15.87 -5.81
N GLY A 374 -12.15 -14.67 -6.05
CA GLY A 374 -13.57 -14.48 -6.34
C GLY A 374 -14.02 -15.24 -7.59
N MET A 375 -13.23 -15.21 -8.67
CA MET A 375 -13.49 -15.96 -9.90
C MET A 375 -13.47 -17.47 -9.69
N GLY A 376 -12.53 -17.99 -8.91
CA GLY A 376 -12.41 -19.41 -8.61
C GLY A 376 -13.52 -19.90 -7.68
N THR A 377 -13.86 -19.12 -6.66
CA THR A 377 -15.00 -19.42 -5.78
C THR A 377 -16.31 -19.43 -6.56
N GLN A 378 -16.51 -18.50 -7.50
CA GLN A 378 -17.69 -18.53 -8.39
C GLN A 378 -17.71 -19.78 -9.24
N TRP A 379 -16.58 -20.17 -9.80
CA TRP A 379 -16.52 -21.40 -10.59
C TRP A 379 -16.89 -22.63 -9.75
N LEU A 380 -16.44 -22.72 -8.50
CA LEU A 380 -16.81 -23.81 -7.59
C LEU A 380 -18.32 -23.83 -7.30
N LEU A 381 -18.91 -22.66 -7.06
CA LEU A 381 -20.36 -22.53 -6.87
C LEU A 381 -21.14 -22.95 -8.11
N ASP A 382 -20.69 -22.55 -9.30
CA ASP A 382 -21.30 -22.92 -10.58
C ASP A 382 -21.18 -24.43 -10.83
N TRP A 383 -20.01 -25.01 -10.54
CA TRP A 383 -19.75 -26.44 -10.69
C TRP A 383 -20.66 -27.28 -9.79
N VAL A 384 -20.75 -26.93 -8.51
CA VAL A 384 -21.70 -27.60 -7.58
C VAL A 384 -23.15 -27.42 -8.03
N SER A 385 -23.48 -26.25 -8.58
CA SER A 385 -24.83 -25.94 -9.08
C SER A 385 -25.20 -26.74 -10.34
N ALA A 386 -24.24 -27.30 -11.05
CA ALA A 386 -24.48 -28.14 -12.23
C ALA A 386 -24.78 -29.60 -11.90
N SER A 387 -24.76 -30.01 -10.61
CA SER A 387 -25.10 -31.39 -10.20
C SER A 387 -26.52 -31.75 -10.60
N GLU A 388 -26.71 -32.95 -11.14
CA GLU A 388 -28.02 -33.48 -11.58
C GLU A 388 -28.91 -33.91 -10.42
N THR A 389 -28.36 -34.21 -9.23
CA THR A 389 -29.10 -34.64 -8.06
C THR A 389 -29.55 -33.44 -7.22
N PRO A 390 -30.86 -33.10 -7.20
CA PRO A 390 -31.35 -31.87 -6.57
C PRO A 390 -31.01 -31.76 -5.07
N ALA A 391 -31.15 -32.87 -4.32
CA ALA A 391 -30.82 -32.87 -2.89
C ALA A 391 -29.35 -32.62 -2.62
N ILE A 392 -28.43 -33.27 -3.36
CA ILE A 392 -26.97 -33.09 -3.24
C ILE A 392 -26.63 -31.65 -3.60
N LYS A 393 -27.18 -31.10 -4.68
CA LYS A 393 -26.95 -29.72 -5.12
C LYS A 393 -27.29 -28.72 -4.02
N VAL A 394 -28.47 -28.78 -3.43
CA VAL A 394 -28.89 -27.84 -2.38
C VAL A 394 -27.99 -27.93 -1.16
N TRP A 395 -27.67 -29.14 -0.70
CA TRP A 395 -26.78 -29.34 0.44
C TRP A 395 -25.34 -28.84 0.16
N ALA A 396 -24.76 -29.19 -0.99
CA ALA A 396 -23.42 -28.80 -1.34
C ALA A 396 -23.27 -27.28 -1.50
N ILE A 397 -24.28 -26.59 -2.08
CA ILE A 397 -24.30 -25.13 -2.15
C ILE A 397 -24.33 -24.51 -0.75
N ARG A 398 -25.23 -25.01 0.14
CA ARG A 398 -25.31 -24.49 1.52
C ARG A 398 -24.05 -24.74 2.31
N MET A 399 -23.42 -25.91 2.15
CA MET A 399 -22.16 -26.24 2.78
C MET A 399 -21.04 -25.29 2.31
N LEU A 400 -20.94 -25.01 1.00
CA LEU A 400 -19.95 -24.10 0.45
C LEU A 400 -20.19 -22.65 0.90
N GLN A 401 -21.44 -22.19 0.95
CA GLN A 401 -21.81 -20.89 1.49
C GLN A 401 -21.48 -20.76 2.98
N GLY A 402 -21.78 -21.81 3.75
CA GLY A 402 -21.40 -21.90 5.16
C GLY A 402 -19.88 -21.87 5.36
N ALA A 403 -19.12 -22.61 4.55
CA ALA A 403 -17.67 -22.59 4.58
C ALA A 403 -17.08 -21.20 4.27
N ILE A 404 -17.63 -20.49 3.28
CA ILE A 404 -17.25 -19.10 2.96
C ILE A 404 -17.51 -18.19 4.16
N PHE A 405 -18.70 -18.26 4.76
CA PHE A 405 -19.05 -17.43 5.91
C PHE A 405 -18.13 -17.70 7.10
N ILE A 406 -17.92 -18.98 7.44
CA ILE A 406 -17.02 -19.41 8.54
C ILE A 406 -15.59 -18.96 8.26
N SER A 407 -15.13 -19.03 7.01
CA SER A 407 -13.78 -18.59 6.64
C SER A 407 -13.57 -17.11 6.86
N VAL A 408 -14.50 -16.26 6.45
CA VAL A 408 -14.44 -14.80 6.65
C VAL A 408 -14.56 -14.46 8.14
N LEU A 409 -15.51 -15.07 8.86
CA LEU A 409 -15.65 -14.89 10.30
C LEU A 409 -14.40 -15.34 11.05
N GLY A 410 -13.86 -16.50 10.70
CA GLY A 410 -12.60 -17.02 11.26
C GLY A 410 -11.43 -16.09 11.00
N ALA A 411 -11.34 -15.50 9.81
CA ALA A 411 -10.32 -14.50 9.47
C ALA A 411 -10.46 -13.24 10.33
N ILE A 412 -11.68 -12.74 10.56
CA ILE A 412 -11.93 -11.61 11.47
C ILE A 412 -11.47 -11.94 12.89
N LEU A 413 -11.89 -13.08 13.43
CA LEU A 413 -11.57 -13.49 14.80
C LEU A 413 -10.08 -13.80 14.98
N TYR A 414 -9.39 -14.26 13.94
CA TYR A 414 -7.97 -14.56 13.98
C TYR A 414 -7.10 -13.31 13.85
N THR A 415 -7.45 -12.40 12.95
CA THR A 415 -6.65 -11.20 12.64
C THR A 415 -6.96 -10.06 13.58
N GLY A 416 -8.24 -9.81 13.89
CA GLY A 416 -8.69 -8.66 14.66
C GLY A 416 -7.88 -8.43 15.95
N PRO A 417 -7.80 -9.42 16.88
CA PRO A 417 -7.06 -9.24 18.13
C PRO A 417 -5.55 -9.00 17.96
N LYS A 418 -5.00 -9.31 16.78
CA LYS A 418 -3.55 -9.14 16.50
C LYS A 418 -3.21 -7.78 15.93
N VAL A 419 -4.17 -7.13 15.28
CA VAL A 419 -3.97 -5.84 14.60
C VAL A 419 -4.74 -4.71 15.26
N ASP A 420 -5.52 -5.00 16.29
CA ASP A 420 -6.30 -3.99 17.03
C ASP A 420 -5.36 -2.96 17.67
N LEU A 421 -5.53 -1.71 17.30
CA LEU A 421 -4.77 -0.56 17.78
C LEU A 421 -5.67 0.44 18.52
N SER A 422 -6.94 0.09 18.82
CA SER A 422 -7.93 1.02 19.39
C SER A 422 -7.50 1.65 20.72
N ASP A 423 -6.66 0.96 21.50
CA ASP A 423 -6.09 1.42 22.75
C ASP A 423 -4.57 1.65 22.69
N ASP A 424 -3.98 1.71 21.49
CA ASP A 424 -2.52 1.89 21.36
C ASP A 424 -2.12 3.38 21.39
N TRP A 425 -1.74 3.84 22.55
CA TRP A 425 -1.16 5.14 22.82
C TRP A 425 0.37 5.10 22.97
N SER A 426 1.00 3.95 22.76
CA SER A 426 2.39 3.68 23.08
C SER A 426 3.37 4.65 22.44
N THR A 427 3.19 4.97 21.15
CA THR A 427 4.03 5.92 20.41
C THR A 427 3.95 7.33 21.01
N ARG A 428 2.74 7.79 21.30
CA ARG A 428 2.52 9.10 21.90
C ARG A 428 3.11 9.18 23.32
N ILE A 429 2.77 8.23 24.19
CA ILE A 429 3.26 8.16 25.58
C ILE A 429 4.79 8.13 25.60
N ARG A 430 5.41 7.30 24.75
CA ARG A 430 6.87 7.22 24.66
C ARG A 430 7.49 8.55 24.22
N SER A 431 6.90 9.21 23.24
CA SER A 431 7.42 10.48 22.70
C SER A 431 7.27 11.63 23.69
N GLU A 432 6.14 11.71 24.40
CA GLU A 432 5.90 12.66 25.49
C GLU A 432 6.88 12.44 26.65
N ALA A 433 7.08 11.18 27.07
CA ALA A 433 8.05 10.85 28.11
C ALA A 433 9.49 11.21 27.72
N ILE A 434 9.90 11.03 26.46
CA ILE A 434 11.22 11.47 25.98
C ILE A 434 11.38 13.00 26.13
N LEU A 435 10.37 13.75 25.72
CA LEU A 435 10.38 15.22 25.83
C LEU A 435 10.33 15.71 27.27
N GLU A 436 9.67 14.99 28.17
CA GLU A 436 9.60 15.30 29.61
C GLU A 436 10.96 15.09 30.29
N TYR A 437 11.66 13.98 29.98
CA TYR A 437 12.99 13.70 30.53
C TYR A 437 14.09 14.58 29.96
N ALA A 438 13.91 15.13 28.74
CA ALA A 438 14.90 15.97 28.11
C ALA A 438 15.05 17.32 28.83
N GLU A 439 16.27 17.67 29.21
CA GLU A 439 16.60 18.99 29.76
C GLU A 439 16.35 20.11 28.73
N PRO A 440 16.24 21.38 29.17
CA PRO A 440 16.08 22.51 28.23
C PRO A 440 17.22 22.58 27.21
N ASN A 441 16.87 22.89 25.96
CA ASN A 441 17.79 22.99 24.80
C ASN A 441 18.55 21.70 24.48
N ALA A 442 18.04 20.54 24.90
CA ALA A 442 18.66 19.25 24.65
C ALA A 442 18.73 18.91 23.16
N LEU A 443 19.69 18.03 22.82
CA LEU A 443 19.80 17.36 21.52
C LEU A 443 19.42 15.89 21.69
N ILE A 444 18.48 15.40 20.88
CA ILE A 444 18.03 14.00 20.91
C ILE A 444 18.34 13.34 19.57
N PHE A 445 19.11 12.28 19.61
CA PHE A 445 19.31 11.37 18.47
C PHE A 445 18.34 10.19 18.58
N GLY A 446 17.55 9.96 17.57
CA GLY A 446 16.60 8.84 17.58
C GLY A 446 16.45 8.19 16.20
N TRP A 447 15.92 6.98 16.19
CA TRP A 447 15.57 6.29 14.96
C TRP A 447 14.22 6.75 14.40
N TRP A 448 13.86 6.17 13.25
CA TRP A 448 12.63 6.43 12.52
C TRP A 448 11.35 6.10 13.33
N ASP A 449 11.42 5.17 14.25
CA ASP A 449 10.32 4.80 15.13
C ASP A 449 10.01 5.85 16.23
N THR A 450 10.92 6.80 16.43
CA THR A 450 10.87 7.75 17.56
C THR A 450 10.81 9.19 17.08
N VAL A 451 11.73 9.60 16.19
CA VAL A 451 11.92 11.01 15.83
C VAL A 451 10.72 11.64 15.13
N PRO A 452 10.08 11.00 14.13
CA PRO A 452 8.90 11.59 13.49
C PRO A 452 7.76 11.86 14.46
N ALA A 453 7.57 11.00 15.47
CA ALA A 453 6.53 11.18 16.49
C ALA A 453 6.86 12.35 17.45
N ILE A 454 8.12 12.51 17.84
CA ILE A 454 8.55 13.68 18.60
C ILE A 454 8.36 14.97 17.78
N GLN A 455 8.75 14.95 16.51
CA GLN A 455 8.56 16.10 15.61
C GLN A 455 7.07 16.44 15.40
N TYR A 456 6.18 15.44 15.42
CA TYR A 456 4.74 15.69 15.44
C TYR A 456 4.33 16.50 16.68
N LEU A 457 4.73 16.08 17.88
CA LEU A 457 4.43 16.82 19.12
C LEU A 457 4.99 18.25 19.07
N GLN A 458 6.17 18.44 18.51
CA GLN A 458 6.80 19.76 18.38
C GLN A 458 6.14 20.66 17.34
N LEU A 459 5.92 20.15 16.12
CA LEU A 459 5.50 20.98 14.97
C LEU A 459 3.98 21.12 14.86
N VAL A 460 3.23 20.09 15.29
CA VAL A 460 1.77 20.07 15.21
C VAL A 460 1.13 20.54 16.51
N GLU A 461 1.64 20.07 17.66
CA GLU A 461 1.08 20.38 18.98
C GLU A 461 1.85 21.49 19.73
N GLY A 462 3.02 21.91 19.24
CA GLY A 462 3.79 23.02 19.80
C GLY A 462 4.58 22.70 21.08
N GLN A 463 4.74 21.40 21.40
CA GLN A 463 5.44 20.96 22.61
C GLN A 463 6.96 21.09 22.43
N ARG A 464 7.67 21.49 23.51
CA ARG A 464 9.14 21.45 23.64
C ARG A 464 9.93 21.78 22.37
N ARG A 465 9.62 22.92 21.75
CA ARG A 465 10.33 23.41 20.55
C ARG A 465 11.79 23.84 20.82
N ASP A 466 12.16 23.93 22.08
CA ASP A 466 13.53 24.15 22.54
C ASP A 466 14.45 22.95 22.30
N VAL A 467 13.89 21.73 22.21
CA VAL A 467 14.64 20.50 22.04
C VAL A 467 14.88 20.23 20.56
N GLN A 468 16.13 20.07 20.19
CA GLN A 468 16.51 19.66 18.83
C GLN A 468 16.44 18.13 18.67
N VAL A 469 15.84 17.65 17.59
CA VAL A 469 15.71 16.21 17.34
C VAL A 469 16.30 15.86 15.98
N VAL A 470 17.18 14.86 15.95
CA VAL A 470 17.89 14.42 14.74
C VAL A 470 17.58 12.95 14.46
N ASN A 471 17.07 12.69 13.26
CA ASN A 471 16.81 11.35 12.80
C ASN A 471 18.12 10.67 12.36
N ARG A 472 18.49 9.61 13.06
CA ARG A 472 19.73 8.84 12.80
C ARG A 472 19.75 8.18 11.40
N PHE A 473 18.61 8.05 10.76
CA PHE A 473 18.52 7.58 9.38
C PHE A 473 19.08 8.61 8.36
N LEU A 474 19.11 9.89 8.75
CA LEU A 474 19.55 10.99 7.89
C LEU A 474 20.99 11.44 8.19
N ILE A 475 21.76 10.70 8.95
CA ILE A 475 23.16 11.00 9.28
C ILE A 475 23.99 9.72 9.21
N SER A 476 25.22 9.81 8.72
CA SER A 476 26.15 8.67 8.74
C SER A 476 26.55 8.33 10.18
N PHE A 477 26.93 7.10 10.45
CA PHE A 477 27.35 6.70 11.80
C PHE A 477 28.61 7.45 12.28
N GLU A 478 29.52 7.76 11.37
CA GLU A 478 30.74 8.51 11.64
C GLU A 478 30.44 9.97 11.99
N ASP A 479 29.61 10.63 11.17
CA ASP A 479 29.16 12.00 11.42
C ASP A 479 28.33 12.10 12.71
N LEU A 480 27.44 11.14 12.96
CA LEU A 480 26.64 11.07 14.19
C LEU A 480 27.53 11.02 15.43
N THR A 481 28.59 10.17 15.39
CA THR A 481 29.53 10.02 16.50
C THR A 481 30.32 11.31 16.73
N THR A 482 30.77 11.96 15.66
CA THR A 482 31.50 13.23 15.73
C THR A 482 30.58 14.35 16.24
N TYR A 483 29.35 14.43 15.73
CA TYR A 483 28.38 15.42 16.17
C TYR A 483 28.05 15.26 17.68
N ALA A 484 27.80 14.03 18.12
CA ALA A 484 27.56 13.75 19.54
C ALA A 484 28.75 14.18 20.43
N LYS A 485 30.00 13.87 20.04
CA LYS A 485 31.21 14.28 20.77
C LYS A 485 31.33 15.81 20.89
N ASN A 486 31.03 16.54 19.82
CA ASN A 486 31.11 17.99 19.81
C ASN A 486 30.06 18.65 20.72
N GLU A 487 28.90 18.01 20.90
CA GLU A 487 27.76 18.59 21.61
C GLU A 487 27.67 18.21 23.10
N VAL A 488 28.18 17.05 23.50
CA VAL A 488 28.03 16.56 24.90
C VAL A 488 28.64 17.48 25.97
N SER A 489 29.60 18.33 25.60
CA SER A 489 30.20 19.34 26.49
C SER A 489 29.44 20.68 26.47
N ASN A 490 28.59 20.92 25.49
CA ASN A 490 27.92 22.20 25.24
C ASN A 490 26.46 22.22 25.69
N ARG A 491 25.78 21.06 25.62
CA ARG A 491 24.37 20.91 25.97
C ARG A 491 24.02 19.47 26.34
N PRO A 492 22.88 19.21 26.99
CA PRO A 492 22.41 17.86 27.23
C PRO A 492 22.15 17.10 25.92
N VAL A 493 22.76 15.91 25.79
CA VAL A 493 22.63 15.04 24.61
C VAL A 493 22.02 13.71 25.01
N TYR A 494 21.00 13.29 24.29
CA TYR A 494 20.28 12.05 24.51
C TYR A 494 20.24 11.18 23.26
N ILE A 495 20.10 9.87 23.47
CA ILE A 495 19.90 8.90 22.39
C ILE A 495 18.87 7.85 22.81
N ASN A 496 18.00 7.44 21.87
CA ASN A 496 16.94 6.46 22.20
C ASN A 496 17.47 5.02 22.25
N GLU A 497 18.53 4.72 21.50
CA GLU A 497 19.17 3.41 21.45
C GLU A 497 20.68 3.60 21.31
N LEU A 498 21.43 2.98 22.21
CA LEU A 498 22.87 3.15 22.27
C LEU A 498 23.58 2.29 21.22
N PRO A 499 24.36 2.90 20.29
CA PRO A 499 25.14 2.15 19.32
C PRO A 499 26.23 1.29 19.98
N LEU A 500 26.57 0.18 19.35
CA LEU A 500 27.66 -0.68 19.79
C LEU A 500 28.97 0.13 19.88
N GLY A 501 29.70 -0.04 20.98
CA GLY A 501 30.97 0.64 21.22
C GLY A 501 30.87 2.05 21.82
N TRP A 502 29.69 2.65 21.92
CA TRP A 502 29.56 4.01 22.46
C TRP A 502 29.85 4.11 23.96
N HIS A 503 29.75 3.03 24.75
CA HIS A 503 30.27 2.98 26.13
C HIS A 503 31.79 3.22 26.22
N SER A 504 32.55 2.98 25.16
CA SER A 504 33.97 3.32 25.12
C SER A 504 34.25 4.80 24.82
N ILE A 505 33.25 5.51 24.29
CA ILE A 505 33.37 6.90 23.83
C ILE A 505 32.74 7.88 24.81
N PHE A 506 31.60 7.51 25.40
CA PHE A 506 30.80 8.34 26.30
C PHE A 506 30.56 7.64 27.63
N ASP A 507 30.43 8.40 28.68
CA ASP A 507 29.75 7.95 29.87
C ASP A 507 28.24 8.03 29.65
N VAL A 508 27.49 6.98 30.03
CA VAL A 508 26.10 6.82 29.66
C VAL A 508 25.23 6.66 30.90
N LYS A 509 24.24 7.54 31.03
CA LYS A 509 23.27 7.48 32.14
C LYS A 509 21.88 7.21 31.56
N LYS A 510 21.16 6.24 32.13
CA LYS A 510 19.76 6.00 31.74
C LYS A 510 18.88 7.16 32.24
N ALA A 511 18.10 7.77 31.33
CA ALA A 511 17.19 8.88 31.61
C ALA A 511 15.79 8.53 31.04
N GLY A 512 15.01 7.83 31.84
CA GLY A 512 13.69 7.34 31.42
C GLY A 512 13.77 6.43 30.18
N PRO A 513 13.10 6.77 29.08
CA PRO A 513 13.08 5.98 27.85
C PRO A 513 14.30 6.20 26.94
N VAL A 514 15.23 7.07 27.32
CA VAL A 514 16.44 7.41 26.57
C VAL A 514 17.70 7.26 27.41
N PHE A 515 18.86 7.37 26.78
CA PHE A 515 20.17 7.41 27.42
C PHE A 515 20.76 8.81 27.28
N GLN A 516 21.17 9.43 28.37
CA GLN A 516 21.95 10.66 28.39
C GLN A 516 23.43 10.31 28.12
N LEU A 517 24.03 11.02 27.19
CA LEU A 517 25.45 10.92 26.90
C LEU A 517 26.20 12.01 27.68
N LEU A 518 27.29 11.63 28.30
CA LEU A 518 28.16 12.53 29.06
C LEU A 518 29.58 12.43 28.51
N PRO A 519 30.39 13.51 28.62
CA PRO A 519 31.82 13.42 28.29
C PRO A 519 32.46 12.31 29.12
N LYS A 520 33.38 11.55 28.50
CA LYS A 520 34.14 10.54 29.24
C LYS A 520 35.21 11.21 30.12
N ASP A 521 35.28 10.83 31.37
CA ASP A 521 36.29 11.33 32.31
C ASP A 521 37.72 11.11 31.71
N GLY A 522 38.40 12.18 31.39
CA GLY A 522 39.74 12.20 30.77
C GLY A 522 39.91 13.14 29.58
N GLU A 523 38.79 13.60 28.96
CA GLU A 523 38.82 14.58 27.85
C GLU A 523 38.24 15.97 28.22
N SER A 524 38.12 16.33 29.49
CA SER A 524 37.77 17.69 29.87
C SER A 524 38.97 18.63 29.63
N ASN A 525 39.12 19.04 28.37
CA ASN A 525 39.89 20.26 28.06
C ASN A 525 39.10 21.45 28.59
N VAL A 526 39.35 21.77 29.86
CA VAL A 526 38.96 23.03 30.47
C VAL A 526 39.60 24.17 29.67
N VAL A 527 38.86 24.74 28.76
CA VAL A 527 39.17 26.09 28.28
C VAL A 527 38.73 27.03 29.39
N HIS A 528 39.66 27.34 30.29
CA HIS A 528 39.50 28.49 31.17
C HIS A 528 39.41 29.75 30.29
N PRO A 529 38.39 30.58 30.43
CA PRO A 529 38.42 31.92 29.87
C PRO A 529 39.51 32.68 30.68
N GLN A 530 40.68 32.91 30.08
CA GLN A 530 41.60 33.89 30.60
C GLN A 530 40.89 35.24 30.59
N GLY A 531 40.65 35.77 31.76
CA GLY A 531 40.22 37.12 31.97
C GLY A 531 41.21 38.14 31.47
N LYS A 532 40.70 39.17 30.80
CA LYS A 532 41.09 40.59 31.03
C LYS A 532 39.94 41.47 30.63
#